data_7f909950673b9f2d0d7368a289860858
#
_entry.id   7f909950673b9f2d0d7368a289860858
#
_cell.length_a   1.000
_cell.length_b   1.000
_cell.length_c   1.000
_cell.angle_alpha   90.00
_cell.angle_beta   90.00
_cell.angle_gamma   90.00
#
_symmetry.space_group_name_H-M   'P 1'
#
loop_
_entity.id
_entity.type
_entity.pdbx_description
1 polymer ?
#
loop_
_entity_poly.entity_id
_entity_poly.type
_entity_poly.pdbx_seq_one_letter_code
_entity_poly.pdbx_strand_id
1 'polypeptide(L)'
;YHRYKEDIALFAEMGFKVFRLSIAWSRIFPKGDEPEPNEEGLKFYDDVFDEMAKYGIEPLVTLSHYETPLHLAREYNGWTNRKLIKFFERYVRTVFERYKNKVKYWLTFNEINSVLHAPFMSGGIPTDGEVKPTKQELYQAVHNELVASALATKVGHEINPDFKIGCMILSMPVYPMTSHPLDTLAVRQFERENYL
;
A
#
# COMPACT_ATOMS: atom_id res chain seq x y z
N TYR A 1 12.77 -0.02 13.23
CA TYR A 1 13.11 -1.34 12.69
C TYR A 1 13.85 -2.19 13.73
N HIS A 2 15.01 -1.75 14.23
CA HIS A 2 15.83 -2.50 15.19
C HIS A 2 15.25 -2.53 16.62
N ARG A 3 14.33 -1.64 16.95
CA ARG A 3 13.72 -1.48 18.27
C ARG A 3 12.27 -1.98 18.33
N TYR A 4 11.81 -2.73 17.32
CA TYR A 4 10.41 -3.13 17.22
C TYR A 4 9.88 -3.87 18.47
N LYS A 5 10.71 -4.65 19.16
CA LYS A 5 10.32 -5.35 20.41
C LYS A 5 10.00 -4.36 21.53
N GLU A 6 10.86 -3.34 21.70
CA GLU A 6 10.64 -2.29 22.69
C GLU A 6 9.40 -1.47 22.35
N ASP A 7 9.25 -1.09 21.07
CA ASP A 7 8.12 -0.31 20.59
C ASP A 7 6.79 -1.07 20.76
N ILE A 8 6.75 -2.37 20.44
CA ILE A 8 5.55 -3.21 20.61
C ILE A 8 5.20 -3.37 22.10
N ALA A 9 6.21 -3.52 22.98
CA ALA A 9 5.97 -3.57 24.42
C ALA A 9 5.35 -2.27 24.94
N LEU A 10 5.83 -1.11 24.46
CA LEU A 10 5.26 0.21 24.80
C LEU A 10 3.82 0.35 24.27
N PHE A 11 3.51 -0.13 23.05
CA PHE A 11 2.13 -0.15 22.54
C PHE A 11 1.21 -0.99 23.42
N ALA A 12 1.71 -2.12 23.91
CA ALA A 12 0.96 -2.97 24.84
C ALA A 12 0.69 -2.25 26.18
N GLU A 13 1.70 -1.57 26.75
CA GLU A 13 1.56 -0.75 27.94
C GLU A 13 0.53 0.38 27.75
N MET A 14 0.51 1.01 26.56
CA MET A 14 -0.49 2.01 26.19
C MET A 14 -1.90 1.43 25.96
N GLY A 15 -2.04 0.10 25.97
CA GLY A 15 -3.32 -0.58 25.82
C GLY A 15 -3.77 -0.81 24.38
N PHE A 16 -2.89 -0.75 23.39
CA PHE A 16 -3.21 -1.00 21.98
C PHE A 16 -3.73 -2.42 21.78
N LYS A 17 -4.81 -2.55 20.99
CA LYS A 17 -5.42 -3.83 20.60
C LYS A 17 -5.14 -4.17 19.14
N VAL A 18 -4.87 -3.17 18.33
CA VAL A 18 -4.55 -3.30 16.90
C VAL A 18 -3.35 -2.40 16.61
N PHE A 19 -2.42 -2.90 15.82
CA PHE A 19 -1.32 -2.11 15.29
C PHE A 19 -1.28 -2.22 13.78
N ARG A 20 -1.40 -1.08 13.09
CA ARG A 20 -1.28 -1.00 11.63
C ARG A 20 0.18 -0.79 11.25
N LEU A 21 0.68 -1.66 10.37
CA LEU A 21 2.01 -1.56 9.77
C LEU A 21 1.96 -1.96 8.28
N SER A 22 3.04 -1.72 7.55
CA SER A 22 3.19 -2.20 6.18
C SER A 22 4.32 -3.24 6.07
N ILE A 23 4.18 -4.16 5.12
CA ILE A 23 5.29 -5.00 4.67
C ILE A 23 5.92 -4.31 3.47
N ALA A 24 7.19 -3.91 3.58
CA ALA A 24 7.89 -3.28 2.48
C ALA A 24 8.13 -4.31 1.36
N TRP A 25 7.52 -4.07 0.19
CA TRP A 25 7.69 -4.94 -0.98
C TRP A 25 9.16 -5.14 -1.33
N SER A 26 9.95 -4.06 -1.32
CA SER A 26 11.39 -4.09 -1.58
C SER A 26 12.21 -4.88 -0.57
N ARG A 27 11.65 -5.24 0.58
CA ARG A 27 12.31 -6.11 1.57
C ARG A 27 12.10 -7.57 1.25
N ILE A 28 10.96 -7.90 0.66
CA ILE A 28 10.60 -9.28 0.27
C ILE A 28 11.11 -9.58 -1.14
N PHE A 29 10.99 -8.63 -2.06
CA PHE A 29 11.54 -8.69 -3.41
C PHE A 29 12.28 -7.38 -3.69
N PRO A 30 13.61 -7.30 -3.45
CA PRO A 30 14.39 -6.05 -3.53
C PRO A 30 14.29 -5.32 -4.86
N LYS A 31 14.22 -6.02 -5.97
CA LYS A 31 13.98 -5.45 -7.32
C LYS A 31 12.50 -5.44 -7.68
N GLY A 32 11.69 -6.33 -7.10
CA GLY A 32 10.28 -6.51 -7.36
C GLY A 32 9.93 -7.53 -8.44
N ASP A 33 10.86 -7.85 -9.34
CA ASP A 33 10.66 -8.78 -10.45
C ASP A 33 11.38 -10.12 -10.30
N GLU A 34 12.11 -10.33 -9.20
CA GLU A 34 12.80 -11.58 -8.88
C GLU A 34 11.81 -12.75 -8.81
N PRO A 35 12.25 -13.97 -9.17
CA PRO A 35 11.44 -15.18 -9.04
C PRO A 35 11.26 -15.61 -7.57
N GLU A 36 12.29 -15.43 -6.73
CA GLU A 36 12.34 -15.91 -5.35
C GLU A 36 12.37 -14.76 -4.34
N PRO A 37 11.67 -14.90 -3.21
CA PRO A 37 11.66 -13.89 -2.16
C PRO A 37 12.95 -13.90 -1.32
N ASN A 38 13.23 -12.79 -0.67
CA ASN A 38 14.25 -12.66 0.35
C ASN A 38 13.75 -13.25 1.68
N GLU A 39 14.29 -14.40 2.06
CA GLU A 39 13.90 -15.11 3.28
C GLU A 39 14.20 -14.32 4.57
N GLU A 40 15.28 -13.53 4.59
CA GLU A 40 15.59 -12.66 5.75
C GLU A 40 14.52 -11.58 5.93
N GLY A 41 14.01 -11.04 4.82
CA GLY A 41 12.90 -10.12 4.83
C GLY A 41 11.62 -10.73 5.38
N LEU A 42 11.28 -11.95 4.94
CA LEU A 42 10.13 -12.70 5.44
C LEU A 42 10.28 -13.00 6.94
N LYS A 43 11.44 -13.50 7.35
CA LYS A 43 11.71 -13.81 8.76
C LYS A 43 11.57 -12.59 9.67
N PHE A 44 11.97 -11.42 9.23
CA PHE A 44 11.81 -10.20 10.02
C PHE A 44 10.35 -9.96 10.40
N TYR A 45 9.42 -10.09 9.45
CA TYR A 45 8.00 -9.90 9.74
C TYR A 45 7.39 -11.06 10.53
N ASP A 46 7.92 -12.30 10.40
CA ASP A 46 7.57 -13.37 11.34
C ASP A 46 7.86 -12.95 12.78
N ASP A 47 9.07 -12.44 13.02
CA ASP A 47 9.52 -12.02 14.36
C ASP A 47 8.68 -10.84 14.89
N VAL A 48 8.27 -9.91 14.02
CA VAL A 48 7.38 -8.78 14.39
C VAL A 48 5.99 -9.28 14.79
N PHE A 49 5.37 -10.14 13.98
CA PHE A 49 4.03 -10.66 14.28
C PHE A 49 4.03 -11.56 15.51
N ASP A 50 5.07 -12.35 15.71
CA ASP A 50 5.22 -13.19 16.91
C ASP A 50 5.40 -12.31 18.16
N GLU A 51 6.08 -11.17 18.06
CA GLU A 51 6.19 -10.22 19.17
C GLU A 51 4.83 -9.58 19.48
N MET A 52 4.06 -9.16 18.46
CA MET A 52 2.71 -8.61 18.65
C MET A 52 1.76 -9.61 19.31
N ALA A 53 1.85 -10.88 18.91
CA ALA A 53 1.01 -11.96 19.46
C ALA A 53 1.22 -12.17 20.97
N LYS A 54 2.44 -11.97 21.50
CA LYS A 54 2.72 -12.07 22.94
C LYS A 54 1.88 -11.13 23.78
N TYR A 55 1.51 -9.98 23.22
CA TYR A 55 0.74 -8.94 23.89
C TYR A 55 -0.74 -8.89 23.47
N GLY A 56 -1.16 -9.83 22.61
CA GLY A 56 -2.52 -9.85 22.08
C GLY A 56 -2.86 -8.64 21.21
N ILE A 57 -1.85 -8.08 20.53
CA ILE A 57 -2.02 -6.98 19.57
C ILE A 57 -2.27 -7.57 18.18
N GLU A 58 -3.43 -7.28 17.60
CA GLU A 58 -3.82 -7.76 16.27
C GLU A 58 -3.11 -6.94 15.16
N PRO A 59 -2.41 -7.57 14.20
CA PRO A 59 -1.82 -6.86 13.07
C PRO A 59 -2.88 -6.48 12.03
N LEU A 60 -2.86 -5.22 11.58
CA LEU A 60 -3.52 -4.73 10.37
C LEU A 60 -2.44 -4.37 9.35
N VAL A 61 -2.28 -5.19 8.31
CA VAL A 61 -1.13 -5.10 7.41
C VAL A 61 -1.48 -4.46 6.08
N THR A 62 -0.75 -3.40 5.72
CA THR A 62 -0.81 -2.80 4.39
C THR A 62 0.25 -3.44 3.49
N LEU A 63 -0.17 -3.98 2.33
CA LEU A 63 0.70 -4.66 1.37
C LEU A 63 1.57 -3.69 0.57
N SER A 64 1.02 -2.55 0.17
CA SER A 64 1.75 -1.48 -0.53
C SER A 64 1.48 -0.14 0.13
N HIS A 65 2.54 0.49 0.68
CA HIS A 65 2.46 1.78 1.36
C HIS A 65 3.60 2.69 0.88
N TYR A 66 3.60 3.01 -0.42
CA TYR A 66 4.51 3.92 -1.11
C TYR A 66 5.95 3.41 -1.34
N GLU A 67 6.21 2.12 -1.11
CA GLU A 67 7.54 1.53 -1.27
C GLU A 67 7.68 0.64 -2.51
N THR A 68 7.15 1.10 -3.66
CA THR A 68 7.40 0.40 -4.93
C THR A 68 8.92 0.26 -5.16
N PRO A 69 9.43 -0.96 -5.40
CA PRO A 69 10.86 -1.16 -5.62
C PRO A 69 11.43 -0.23 -6.71
N LEU A 70 12.53 0.45 -6.40
CA LEU A 70 13.12 1.44 -7.30
C LEU A 70 13.46 0.88 -8.68
N HIS A 71 13.85 -0.39 -8.75
CA HIS A 71 14.07 -1.09 -10.01
C HIS A 71 12.80 -1.10 -10.88
N LEU A 72 11.62 -1.36 -10.30
CA LEU A 72 10.36 -1.32 -11.04
C LEU A 72 10.01 0.10 -11.51
N ALA A 73 10.37 1.12 -10.75
CA ALA A 73 10.21 2.50 -11.18
C ALA A 73 11.08 2.81 -12.41
N ARG A 74 12.35 2.41 -12.40
CA ARG A 74 13.33 2.72 -13.45
C ARG A 74 13.14 1.89 -14.71
N GLU A 75 12.97 0.57 -14.58
CA GLU A 75 12.94 -0.35 -15.72
C GLU A 75 11.54 -0.50 -16.33
N TYR A 76 10.48 -0.24 -15.54
CA TYR A 76 9.10 -0.45 -15.96
C TYR A 76 8.24 0.81 -15.93
N ASN A 77 8.80 1.96 -15.53
CA ASN A 77 8.04 3.20 -15.35
C ASN A 77 6.90 3.05 -14.31
N GLY A 78 7.17 2.28 -13.24
CA GLY A 78 6.23 2.05 -12.15
C GLY A 78 4.90 1.47 -12.62
N TRP A 79 3.82 1.84 -11.94
CA TRP A 79 2.48 1.31 -12.17
C TRP A 79 1.84 1.69 -13.51
N THR A 80 2.49 2.54 -14.34
CA THR A 80 2.05 2.70 -15.75
C THR A 80 2.18 1.40 -16.53
N ASN A 81 3.10 0.52 -16.12
CA ASN A 81 3.34 -0.75 -16.78
C ASN A 81 2.50 -1.88 -16.19
N ARG A 82 1.67 -2.50 -17.02
CA ARG A 82 0.79 -3.59 -16.62
C ARG A 82 1.50 -4.85 -16.06
N LYS A 83 2.80 -5.02 -16.33
CA LYS A 83 3.59 -6.13 -15.80
C LYS A 83 3.66 -6.11 -14.26
N LEU A 84 3.57 -4.93 -13.64
CA LEU A 84 3.59 -4.79 -12.18
C LEU A 84 2.45 -5.57 -11.50
N ILE A 85 1.32 -5.76 -12.19
CA ILE A 85 0.21 -6.57 -11.66
C ILE A 85 0.69 -8.00 -11.33
N LYS A 86 1.47 -8.63 -12.22
CA LYS A 86 2.00 -9.99 -11.99
C LYS A 86 3.09 -10.02 -10.91
N PHE A 87 3.94 -9.00 -10.86
CA PHE A 87 4.97 -8.91 -9.84
C PHE A 87 4.34 -8.70 -8.45
N PHE A 88 3.33 -7.86 -8.37
CA PHE A 88 2.57 -7.64 -7.14
C PHE A 88 1.79 -8.90 -6.73
N GLU A 89 1.15 -9.62 -7.66
CA GLU A 89 0.49 -10.90 -7.37
C GLU A 89 1.45 -11.90 -6.74
N ARG A 90 2.67 -12.04 -7.28
CA ARG A 90 3.70 -12.91 -6.71
C ARG A 90 4.05 -12.51 -5.28
N TYR A 91 4.32 -11.23 -5.06
CA TYR A 91 4.61 -10.68 -3.74
C TYR A 91 3.47 -10.97 -2.75
N VAL A 92 2.24 -10.64 -3.13
CA VAL A 92 1.05 -10.83 -2.30
C VAL A 92 0.84 -12.31 -1.95
N ARG A 93 0.96 -13.19 -2.93
CA ARG A 93 0.83 -14.64 -2.72
C ARG A 93 1.87 -15.16 -1.73
N THR A 94 3.11 -14.75 -1.87
CA THR A 94 4.20 -15.09 -0.94
C THR A 94 3.89 -14.64 0.49
N VAL A 95 3.46 -13.40 0.65
CA VAL A 95 3.15 -12.78 1.95
C VAL A 95 1.93 -13.44 2.59
N PHE A 96 0.86 -13.66 1.84
CA PHE A 96 -0.35 -14.32 2.36
C PHE A 96 -0.08 -15.76 2.79
N GLU A 97 0.62 -16.55 1.97
CA GLU A 97 0.99 -17.92 2.32
C GLU A 97 1.85 -17.97 3.59
N ARG A 98 2.83 -17.07 3.70
CA ARG A 98 3.72 -17.03 4.87
C ARG A 98 3.00 -16.68 6.16
N TYR A 99 2.10 -15.69 6.12
CA TYR A 99 1.50 -15.13 7.34
C TYR A 99 0.03 -15.48 7.53
N LYS A 100 -0.53 -16.44 6.79
CA LYS A 100 -1.95 -16.83 6.83
C LYS A 100 -2.49 -17.22 8.21
N ASN A 101 -1.61 -17.65 9.11
CA ASN A 101 -1.97 -18.01 10.48
C ASN A 101 -1.63 -16.93 11.51
N LYS A 102 -1.04 -15.81 11.08
CA LYS A 102 -0.59 -14.72 11.95
C LYS A 102 -1.33 -13.41 11.71
N VAL A 103 -1.82 -13.19 10.50
CA VAL A 103 -2.45 -11.92 10.10
C VAL A 103 -3.81 -12.22 9.47
N LYS A 104 -4.85 -11.56 9.97
CA LYS A 104 -6.22 -11.67 9.48
C LYS A 104 -6.65 -10.46 8.66
N TYR A 105 -6.16 -9.27 9.03
CA TYR A 105 -6.61 -7.99 8.46
C TYR A 105 -5.57 -7.40 7.52
N TRP A 106 -6.00 -7.12 6.29
CA TRP A 106 -5.13 -6.68 5.21
C TRP A 106 -5.66 -5.45 4.49
N LEU A 107 -4.78 -4.56 4.09
CA LEU A 107 -5.06 -3.48 3.16
C LEU A 107 -4.16 -3.67 1.93
N THR A 108 -4.74 -3.68 0.74
CA THR A 108 -3.98 -3.91 -0.49
C THR A 108 -3.05 -2.75 -0.82
N PHE A 109 -3.59 -1.54 -0.85
CA PHE A 109 -2.85 -0.30 -1.06
C PHE A 109 -3.22 0.73 -0.01
N ASN A 110 -2.25 1.58 0.33
CA ASN A 110 -2.52 2.83 1.02
C ASN A 110 -2.87 3.91 0.00
N GLU A 111 -3.99 4.59 0.21
CA GLU A 111 -4.41 5.74 -0.60
C GLU A 111 -4.23 5.56 -2.11
N ILE A 112 -4.84 4.51 -2.67
CA ILE A 112 -4.64 4.05 -4.06
C ILE A 112 -4.87 5.15 -5.10
N ASN A 113 -5.66 6.16 -4.80
CA ASN A 113 -5.91 7.31 -5.67
C ASN A 113 -4.84 8.41 -5.56
N SER A 114 -3.91 8.33 -4.63
CA SER A 114 -2.86 9.35 -4.44
C SER A 114 -1.83 9.39 -5.57
N VAL A 115 -1.78 8.38 -6.45
CA VAL A 115 -0.97 8.38 -7.67
C VAL A 115 -1.22 9.63 -8.53
N LEU A 116 -2.46 10.14 -8.54
CA LEU A 116 -2.82 11.34 -9.30
C LEU A 116 -2.14 12.61 -8.77
N HIS A 117 -1.76 12.62 -7.49
CA HIS A 117 -1.16 13.77 -6.80
C HIS A 117 0.33 13.60 -6.53
N ALA A 118 0.77 12.36 -6.27
CA ALA A 118 2.14 12.01 -5.92
C ALA A 118 2.64 10.79 -6.73
N PRO A 119 2.82 10.92 -8.05
CA PRO A 119 3.04 9.79 -8.96
C PRO A 119 4.24 8.92 -8.59
N PHE A 120 5.36 9.53 -8.19
CA PHE A 120 6.55 8.76 -7.81
C PHE A 120 6.36 8.05 -6.48
N MET A 121 5.88 8.75 -5.47
CA MET A 121 5.71 8.20 -4.13
C MET A 121 4.70 7.05 -4.12
N SER A 122 3.54 7.24 -4.75
CA SER A 122 2.44 6.28 -4.70
C SER A 122 2.52 5.22 -5.80
N GLY A 123 2.89 5.62 -7.02
CA GLY A 123 2.88 4.75 -8.20
C GLY A 123 4.27 4.33 -8.70
N GLY A 124 5.36 4.76 -8.05
CA GLY A 124 6.72 4.51 -8.55
C GLY A 124 6.97 5.08 -9.94
N ILE A 125 6.22 6.13 -10.34
CA ILE A 125 6.34 6.75 -11.68
C ILE A 125 7.36 7.88 -11.61
N PRO A 126 8.51 7.79 -12.31
CA PRO A 126 9.52 8.83 -12.28
C PRO A 126 8.97 10.21 -12.69
N THR A 127 9.36 11.25 -11.97
CA THR A 127 8.92 12.63 -12.20
C THR A 127 10.09 13.60 -12.34
N ASP A 128 11.31 13.11 -12.31
CA ASP A 128 12.57 13.86 -12.41
C ASP A 128 13.08 14.03 -13.86
N GLY A 129 12.46 13.34 -14.83
CA GLY A 129 12.77 13.47 -16.24
C GLY A 129 12.24 14.78 -16.87
N GLU A 130 12.71 15.07 -18.11
CA GLU A 130 12.25 16.19 -18.92
C GLU A 130 10.75 16.09 -19.27
N VAL A 131 10.26 14.85 -19.49
CA VAL A 131 8.87 14.59 -19.82
C VAL A 131 8.12 14.16 -18.55
N LYS A 132 7.11 14.91 -18.18
CA LYS A 132 6.24 14.58 -17.05
C LYS A 132 5.16 13.58 -17.48
N PRO A 133 4.71 12.70 -16.57
CA PRO A 133 3.62 11.78 -16.87
C PRO A 133 2.34 12.55 -17.24
N THR A 134 1.68 12.09 -18.28
CA THR A 134 0.38 12.62 -18.72
C THR A 134 -0.75 12.16 -17.77
N LYS A 135 -1.87 12.88 -17.75
CA LYS A 135 -3.06 12.46 -16.99
C LYS A 135 -3.51 11.05 -17.39
N GLN A 136 -3.44 10.71 -18.70
CA GLN A 136 -3.81 9.39 -19.18
C GLN A 136 -2.93 8.29 -18.57
N GLU A 137 -1.61 8.50 -18.48
CA GLU A 137 -0.68 7.56 -17.85
C GLU A 137 -0.95 7.41 -16.36
N LEU A 138 -1.24 8.51 -15.67
CA LEU A 138 -1.60 8.47 -14.24
C LEU A 138 -2.89 7.68 -14.00
N TYR A 139 -3.94 7.91 -14.78
CA TYR A 139 -5.18 7.12 -14.69
C TYR A 139 -4.96 5.66 -15.07
N GLN A 140 -4.09 5.37 -16.05
CA GLN A 140 -3.72 4.00 -16.39
C GLN A 140 -2.98 3.30 -15.23
N ALA A 141 -2.12 4.02 -14.52
CA ALA A 141 -1.43 3.51 -13.35
C ALA A 141 -2.41 3.18 -12.22
N VAL A 142 -3.33 4.10 -11.89
CA VAL A 142 -4.40 3.83 -10.89
C VAL A 142 -5.25 2.63 -11.32
N HIS A 143 -5.60 2.50 -12.60
CA HIS A 143 -6.32 1.34 -13.11
C HIS A 143 -5.54 0.05 -12.88
N ASN A 144 -4.23 0.03 -13.16
CA ASN A 144 -3.39 -1.15 -12.94
C ASN A 144 -3.30 -1.52 -11.44
N GLU A 145 -3.20 -0.54 -10.54
CA GLU A 145 -3.25 -0.77 -9.09
C GLU A 145 -4.61 -1.31 -8.63
N LEU A 146 -5.73 -0.78 -9.17
CA LEU A 146 -7.06 -1.29 -8.85
C LEU A 146 -7.24 -2.75 -9.30
N VAL A 147 -6.73 -3.10 -10.49
CA VAL A 147 -6.72 -4.49 -10.96
C VAL A 147 -5.85 -5.37 -10.05
N ALA A 148 -4.67 -4.89 -9.65
CA ALA A 148 -3.79 -5.61 -8.73
C ALA A 148 -4.43 -5.79 -7.35
N SER A 149 -5.13 -4.77 -6.85
CA SER A 149 -5.89 -4.83 -5.58
C SER A 149 -7.00 -5.87 -5.63
N ALA A 150 -7.79 -5.89 -6.72
CA ALA A 150 -8.84 -6.89 -6.91
C ALA A 150 -8.26 -8.31 -7.00
N LEU A 151 -7.15 -8.49 -7.71
CA LEU A 151 -6.45 -9.77 -7.82
C LEU A 151 -5.88 -10.21 -6.45
N ALA A 152 -5.28 -9.30 -5.69
CA ALA A 152 -4.80 -9.56 -4.34
C ALA A 152 -5.94 -10.03 -3.42
N THR A 153 -7.10 -9.40 -3.49
CA THR A 153 -8.29 -9.80 -2.72
C THR A 153 -8.74 -11.22 -3.09
N LYS A 154 -8.80 -11.52 -4.39
CA LYS A 154 -9.14 -12.86 -4.87
C LYS A 154 -8.15 -13.91 -4.37
N VAL A 155 -6.85 -13.68 -4.56
CA VAL A 155 -5.77 -14.57 -4.11
C VAL A 155 -5.81 -14.76 -2.60
N GLY A 156 -6.05 -13.69 -1.84
CA GLY A 156 -6.16 -13.77 -0.39
C GLY A 156 -7.27 -14.70 0.08
N HIS A 157 -8.47 -14.60 -0.53
CA HIS A 157 -9.59 -15.47 -0.18
C HIS A 157 -9.43 -16.91 -0.69
N GLU A 158 -8.64 -17.14 -1.75
CA GLU A 158 -8.24 -18.50 -2.17
C GLU A 158 -7.31 -19.17 -1.14
N ILE A 159 -6.41 -18.39 -0.52
CA ILE A 159 -5.45 -18.87 0.48
C ILE A 159 -6.10 -19.04 1.85
N ASN A 160 -6.89 -18.05 2.27
CA ASN A 160 -7.63 -18.08 3.52
C ASN A 160 -8.96 -17.30 3.40
N PRO A 161 -10.10 -18.01 3.36
CA PRO A 161 -11.43 -17.37 3.25
C PRO A 161 -11.79 -16.41 4.39
N ASP A 162 -11.14 -16.55 5.55
CA ASP A 162 -11.39 -15.72 6.73
C ASP A 162 -10.66 -14.36 6.70
N PHE A 163 -9.78 -14.14 5.75
CA PHE A 163 -9.11 -12.86 5.59
C PHE A 163 -10.10 -11.71 5.41
N LYS A 164 -9.81 -10.60 6.06
CA LYS A 164 -10.55 -9.33 5.89
C LYS A 164 -9.65 -8.38 5.12
N ILE A 165 -9.97 -8.21 3.84
CA ILE A 165 -9.12 -7.47 2.89
C ILE A 165 -9.85 -6.22 2.43
N GLY A 166 -9.22 -5.07 2.60
CA GLY A 166 -9.70 -3.77 2.15
C GLY A 166 -8.69 -3.04 1.29
N CYS A 167 -9.03 -1.83 0.92
CA CYS A 167 -8.17 -0.87 0.23
C CYS A 167 -8.37 0.51 0.84
N MET A 168 -7.31 1.28 1.02
CA MET A 168 -7.41 2.63 1.56
C MET A 168 -7.51 3.66 0.44
N ILE A 169 -8.40 4.64 0.62
CA ILE A 169 -8.61 5.76 -0.30
C ILE A 169 -8.32 7.05 0.45
N LEU A 170 -7.55 7.94 -0.19
CA LEU A 170 -7.33 9.30 0.28
C LEU A 170 -8.61 10.12 0.02
N SER A 171 -9.10 10.77 1.06
CA SER A 171 -10.14 11.79 0.99
C SER A 171 -9.78 12.97 1.88
N MET A 172 -9.76 14.14 1.30
CA MET A 172 -9.47 15.40 2.01
C MET A 172 -10.69 16.31 1.88
N PRO A 173 -11.67 16.23 2.79
CA PRO A 173 -12.82 17.12 2.75
C PRO A 173 -12.37 18.57 2.95
N VAL A 174 -12.86 19.48 2.10
CA VAL A 174 -12.60 20.90 2.19
C VAL A 174 -13.89 21.64 2.48
N TYR A 175 -13.78 22.75 3.21
CA TYR A 175 -14.93 23.56 3.59
C TYR A 175 -14.68 25.01 3.16
N PRO A 176 -15.74 25.76 2.75
CA PRO A 176 -15.59 27.17 2.46
C PRO A 176 -15.21 27.91 3.74
N MET A 177 -14.27 28.85 3.62
CA MET A 177 -13.80 29.66 4.76
C MET A 177 -14.93 30.55 5.32
N THR A 178 -15.81 31.03 4.43
CA THR A 178 -16.99 31.80 4.78
C THR A 178 -18.20 31.34 3.99
N SER A 179 -19.39 31.87 4.30
CA SER A 179 -20.62 31.67 3.51
C SER A 179 -20.65 32.46 2.19
N HIS A 180 -19.59 33.16 1.86
CA HIS A 180 -19.53 33.93 0.61
C HIS A 180 -19.61 33.02 -0.61
N PRO A 181 -20.38 33.36 -1.66
CA PRO A 181 -20.55 32.50 -2.84
C PRO A 181 -19.25 32.07 -3.52
N LEU A 182 -18.24 32.97 -3.56
CA LEU A 182 -16.93 32.66 -4.17
C LEU A 182 -16.17 31.59 -3.38
N ASP A 183 -16.23 31.57 -2.05
CA ASP A 183 -15.59 30.53 -1.21
C ASP A 183 -16.26 29.20 -1.47
N THR A 184 -17.58 29.15 -1.55
CA THR A 184 -18.33 27.94 -1.87
C THR A 184 -18.01 27.43 -3.29
N LEU A 185 -17.88 28.35 -4.26
CA LEU A 185 -17.52 28.01 -5.64
C LEU A 185 -16.08 27.41 -5.69
N ALA A 186 -15.14 28.02 -4.97
CA ALA A 186 -13.76 27.53 -4.91
C ALA A 186 -13.67 26.11 -4.35
N VAL A 187 -14.42 25.79 -3.30
CA VAL A 187 -14.52 24.43 -2.75
C VAL A 187 -15.06 23.46 -3.79
N ARG A 188 -16.16 23.81 -4.47
CA ARG A 188 -16.76 22.96 -5.50
C ARG A 188 -15.82 22.72 -6.68
N GLN A 189 -15.06 23.73 -7.08
CA GLN A 189 -14.07 23.61 -8.13
C GLN A 189 -12.94 22.66 -7.69
N PHE A 190 -12.41 22.83 -6.48
CA PHE A 190 -11.37 21.95 -5.91
C PHE A 190 -11.84 20.49 -5.84
N GLU A 191 -13.04 20.23 -5.32
CA GLU A 191 -13.59 18.89 -5.23
C GLU A 191 -13.69 18.23 -6.61
N ARG A 192 -14.20 18.96 -7.62
CA ARG A 192 -14.34 18.47 -8.98
C ARG A 192 -12.99 18.17 -9.66
N GLU A 193 -11.95 18.96 -9.36
CA GLU A 193 -10.63 18.76 -9.96
C GLU A 193 -9.85 17.61 -9.31
N ASN A 194 -10.14 17.27 -8.05
CA ASN A 194 -9.35 16.33 -7.27
C ASN A 194 -10.06 15.01 -6.91
N TYR A 195 -11.41 14.97 -6.96
CA TYR A 195 -12.17 13.80 -6.49
C TYR A 195 -13.27 13.32 -7.43
N LEU A 196 -13.68 14.12 -8.41
CA LEU A 196 -14.72 13.80 -9.39
C LEU A 196 -14.16 13.75 -10.80
#